data_e0bf7fbb3ef64fe66e3a0fe255455d15
#
_entry.id   e0bf7fbb3ef64fe66e3a0fe255455d15
#
_cell.length_a   1.000
_cell.length_b   1.000
_cell.length_c   1.000
_cell.angle_alpha   90.00
_cell.angle_beta   90.00
_cell.angle_gamma   90.00
#
_symmetry.space_group_name_H-M   'P 1'
#
loop_
_entity.id
_entity.type
_entity.pdbx_description
1 polymer ?
#
loop_
_entity_poly.entity_id
_entity_poly.type
_entity_poly.pdbx_seq_one_letter_code
_entity_poly.pdbx_strand_id
1 'polypeptide(L)'
;MTEERLNEVLEEHAKWLRTRFSVKKEGRRANLSGAHLSGAKYVPHIPMVCPTHGEFIGWKKARAFGGQPVLVQLRIPEQARRTSATGRKCRCDKAIVVGIENMVGSTCEKAYSSYDSKFEYEPGKEVSVPDFCEDRFQECAAGIHFFVDKQEAIYYEI
;
A
#
# COMPACT_ATOMS: atom_id res chain seq x y z
N MET A 1 5.09 -2.30 21.66
CA MET A 1 4.53 -3.63 21.96
C MET A 1 5.67 -4.63 21.76
N THR A 2 5.90 -5.53 22.70
CA THR A 2 6.95 -6.56 22.57
C THR A 2 6.54 -7.61 21.53
N GLU A 3 7.52 -8.33 20.96
CA GLU A 3 7.25 -9.41 20.00
C GLU A 3 6.39 -10.52 20.60
N GLU A 4 6.66 -10.90 21.86
CA GLU A 4 5.84 -11.89 22.59
C GLU A 4 4.39 -11.46 22.70
N ARG A 5 4.14 -10.20 23.04
CA ARG A 5 2.79 -9.67 23.16
C ARG A 5 2.07 -9.61 21.83
N LEU A 6 2.78 -9.28 20.73
CA LEU A 6 2.21 -9.31 19.38
C LEU A 6 1.81 -10.73 19.00
N ASN A 7 2.69 -11.71 19.20
CA ASN A 7 2.42 -13.11 18.88
C ASN A 7 1.22 -13.67 19.66
N GLU A 8 1.09 -13.32 20.95
CA GLU A 8 -0.07 -13.68 21.77
C GLU A 8 -1.38 -13.11 21.21
N VAL A 9 -1.39 -11.83 20.83
CA VAL A 9 -2.55 -11.18 20.22
C VAL A 9 -2.94 -11.82 18.89
N LEU A 10 -1.96 -12.18 18.06
CA LEU A 10 -2.19 -12.83 16.76
C LEU A 10 -2.72 -14.26 16.92
N GLU A 11 -2.22 -15.02 17.91
CA GLU A 11 -2.73 -16.36 18.21
C GLU A 11 -4.19 -16.31 18.67
N GLU A 12 -4.53 -15.41 19.58
CA GLU A 12 -5.91 -15.19 20.03
C GLU A 12 -6.83 -14.77 18.89
N HIS A 13 -6.36 -13.92 17.98
CA HIS A 13 -7.10 -13.54 16.80
C HIS A 13 -7.30 -14.71 15.82
N ALA A 14 -6.29 -15.55 15.64
CA ALA A 14 -6.39 -16.75 14.81
C ALA A 14 -7.41 -17.76 15.38
N LYS A 15 -7.47 -17.94 16.71
CA LYS A 15 -8.51 -18.73 17.38
C LYS A 15 -9.90 -18.15 17.09
N TRP A 16 -10.06 -16.84 17.25
CA TRP A 16 -11.31 -16.14 16.97
C TRP A 16 -11.76 -16.34 15.49
N LEU A 17 -10.85 -16.21 14.52
CA LEU A 17 -11.17 -16.40 13.10
C LEU A 17 -11.70 -17.81 12.81
N ARG A 18 -11.11 -18.86 13.42
CA ARG A 18 -11.56 -20.25 13.23
C ARG A 18 -12.94 -20.51 13.84
N THR A 19 -13.26 -19.84 14.93
CA THR A 19 -14.46 -20.11 15.72
C THR A 19 -15.57 -19.06 15.59
N ARG A 20 -15.36 -17.99 14.83
CA ARG A 20 -16.28 -16.83 14.75
C ARG A 20 -17.71 -17.17 14.33
N PHE A 21 -17.90 -18.27 13.61
CA PHE A 21 -19.21 -18.79 13.19
C PHE A 21 -19.68 -20.00 14.01
N SER A 22 -18.91 -20.44 15.00
CA SER A 22 -19.26 -21.56 15.86
C SER A 22 -20.15 -21.12 17.02
N VAL A 23 -20.87 -22.09 17.60
CA VAL A 23 -21.67 -21.86 18.82
C VAL A 23 -20.76 -21.42 19.99
N LYS A 24 -19.60 -22.07 20.13
CA LYS A 24 -18.57 -21.67 21.10
C LYS A 24 -17.51 -20.86 20.40
N LYS A 25 -17.42 -19.58 20.75
CA LYS A 25 -16.38 -18.65 20.26
C LYS A 25 -15.18 -18.72 21.17
N GLU A 26 -13.99 -18.80 20.58
CA GLU A 26 -12.71 -18.79 21.29
C GLU A 26 -11.81 -17.68 20.74
N GLY A 27 -10.91 -17.18 21.58
CA GLY A 27 -9.99 -16.12 21.20
C GLY A 27 -10.61 -14.73 21.15
N ARG A 28 -9.82 -13.73 20.72
CA ARG A 28 -10.21 -12.32 20.66
C ARG A 28 -9.93 -11.73 19.29
N ARG A 29 -10.87 -10.93 18.78
CA ARG A 29 -10.64 -10.16 17.56
C ARG A 29 -9.62 -9.05 17.84
N ALA A 30 -8.51 -9.05 17.09
CA ALA A 30 -7.55 -7.96 17.08
C ALA A 30 -7.83 -6.94 15.97
N ASN A 31 -7.53 -5.68 16.24
CA ASN A 31 -7.37 -4.67 15.19
C ASN A 31 -5.90 -4.64 14.77
N LEU A 32 -5.61 -5.09 13.56
CA LEU A 32 -4.26 -5.18 12.99
C LEU A 32 -4.01 -4.10 11.93
N SER A 33 -4.92 -3.13 11.77
CA SER A 33 -4.76 -2.06 10.79
C SER A 33 -3.50 -1.25 11.10
N GLY A 34 -2.62 -1.11 10.09
CA GLY A 34 -1.32 -0.43 10.24
C GLY A 34 -0.28 -1.17 11.09
N ALA A 35 -0.54 -2.40 11.53
CA ALA A 35 0.42 -3.18 12.31
C ALA A 35 1.58 -3.67 11.43
N HIS A 36 2.81 -3.54 11.95
CA HIS A 36 4.00 -4.14 11.33
C HIS A 36 4.10 -5.61 11.75
N LEU A 37 3.85 -6.53 10.82
CA LEU A 37 3.76 -7.96 11.07
C LEU A 37 4.92 -8.77 10.49
N SER A 38 5.97 -8.13 9.98
CA SER A 38 7.17 -8.82 9.48
C SER A 38 7.78 -9.69 10.58
N GLY A 39 8.04 -10.97 10.27
CA GLY A 39 8.58 -11.94 11.22
C GLY A 39 7.60 -12.41 12.31
N ALA A 40 6.37 -11.89 12.37
CA ALA A 40 5.40 -12.29 13.37
C ALA A 40 4.88 -13.73 13.14
N LYS A 41 4.68 -14.48 14.23
CA LYS A 41 4.05 -15.82 14.20
C LYS A 41 2.52 -15.69 14.24
N TYR A 42 1.83 -16.73 13.74
CA TYR A 42 0.36 -16.84 13.77
C TYR A 42 -0.38 -15.72 13.05
N VAL A 43 0.27 -15.07 12.05
CA VAL A 43 -0.39 -14.03 11.25
C VAL A 43 -1.60 -14.63 10.55
N PRO A 44 -2.82 -14.10 10.78
CA PRO A 44 -4.01 -14.58 10.09
C PRO A 44 -3.95 -14.21 8.61
N HIS A 45 -4.78 -14.88 7.80
CA HIS A 45 -4.97 -14.43 6.42
C HIS A 45 -5.56 -13.02 6.40
N ILE A 46 -4.78 -12.06 5.89
CA ILE A 46 -5.19 -10.67 5.67
C ILE A 46 -5.34 -10.49 4.16
N PRO A 47 -6.56 -10.27 3.64
CA PRO A 47 -6.77 -10.04 2.21
C PRO A 47 -5.94 -8.86 1.70
N MET A 48 -5.48 -8.96 0.46
CA MET A 48 -4.86 -7.82 -0.22
C MET A 48 -5.90 -6.75 -0.52
N VAL A 49 -5.52 -5.47 -0.38
CA VAL A 49 -6.35 -4.32 -0.74
C VAL A 49 -6.35 -4.11 -2.25
N CYS A 50 -5.18 -4.20 -2.88
CA CYS A 50 -5.08 -4.12 -4.33
C CYS A 50 -5.47 -5.44 -5.01
N PRO A 51 -6.00 -5.41 -6.25
CA PRO A 51 -6.25 -6.60 -7.04
C PRO A 51 -5.01 -7.48 -7.17
N THR A 52 -5.17 -8.80 -6.99
CA THR A 52 -4.07 -9.77 -7.10
C THR A 52 -3.77 -10.15 -8.55
N HIS A 53 -4.71 -9.92 -9.46
CA HIS A 53 -4.63 -10.24 -10.88
C HIS A 53 -5.14 -9.07 -11.74
N GLY A 54 -4.78 -9.08 -13.00
CA GLY A 54 -5.18 -8.08 -13.96
C GLY A 54 -4.49 -6.72 -13.77
N GLU A 55 -4.76 -5.85 -14.71
CA GLU A 55 -4.34 -4.45 -14.71
C GLU A 55 -5.37 -3.60 -13.96
N PHE A 56 -4.94 -2.57 -13.26
CA PHE A 56 -5.83 -1.64 -12.55
C PHE A 56 -5.19 -0.27 -12.37
N ILE A 57 -6.01 0.70 -11.96
CA ILE A 57 -5.59 2.06 -11.64
C ILE A 57 -5.34 2.21 -10.15
N GLY A 58 -4.23 2.86 -9.81
CA GLY A 58 -3.90 3.32 -8.48
C GLY A 58 -3.59 4.82 -8.45
N TRP A 59 -3.57 5.40 -7.27
CA TRP A 59 -3.36 6.83 -7.05
C TRP A 59 -2.24 7.06 -6.04
N LYS A 60 -1.38 8.01 -6.34
CA LYS A 60 -0.27 8.39 -5.46
C LYS A 60 -0.24 9.89 -5.27
N LYS A 61 -0.11 10.32 -4.02
CA LYS A 61 0.26 11.72 -3.73
C LYS A 61 1.76 11.90 -3.88
N ALA A 62 2.15 12.91 -4.61
CA ALA A 62 3.54 13.25 -4.93
C ALA A 62 3.71 14.78 -4.86
N ARG A 63 4.86 15.31 -5.27
CA ARG A 63 5.12 16.74 -5.28
C ARG A 63 5.44 17.23 -6.69
N ALA A 64 4.87 18.36 -7.09
CA ALA A 64 5.31 19.09 -8.28
C ALA A 64 6.66 19.79 -8.04
N PHE A 65 7.24 20.32 -9.09
CA PHE A 65 8.35 21.27 -8.97
C PHE A 65 7.89 22.46 -8.11
N GLY A 66 8.67 22.81 -7.08
CA GLY A 66 8.26 23.80 -6.07
C GLY A 66 7.54 23.23 -4.85
N GLY A 67 7.38 21.90 -4.77
CA GLY A 67 6.94 21.20 -3.55
C GLY A 67 5.43 21.10 -3.35
N GLN A 68 4.61 21.65 -4.25
CA GLN A 68 3.15 21.58 -4.16
C GLN A 68 2.66 20.13 -4.29
N PRO A 69 1.66 19.70 -3.50
CA PRO A 69 1.11 18.36 -3.61
C PRO A 69 0.36 18.18 -4.94
N VAL A 70 0.56 17.02 -5.55
CA VAL A 70 -0.12 16.59 -6.78
C VAL A 70 -0.53 15.14 -6.66
N LEU A 71 -1.50 14.72 -7.47
CA LEU A 71 -1.93 13.34 -7.61
C LEU A 71 -1.39 12.76 -8.91
N VAL A 72 -0.75 11.62 -8.79
CA VAL A 72 -0.27 10.82 -9.91
C VAL A 72 -1.23 9.65 -10.09
N GLN A 73 -1.84 9.54 -11.25
CA GLN A 73 -2.62 8.38 -11.67
C GLN A 73 -1.68 7.34 -12.26
N LEU A 74 -1.68 6.17 -11.68
CA LEU A 74 -0.82 5.05 -12.04
C LEU A 74 -1.64 3.91 -12.60
N ARG A 75 -1.24 3.38 -13.74
CA ARG A 75 -1.71 2.11 -14.24
C ARG A 75 -0.74 1.02 -13.80
N ILE A 76 -1.22 0.10 -12.98
CA ILE A 76 -0.44 -1.02 -12.46
C ILE A 76 -0.64 -2.19 -13.42
N PRO A 77 0.36 -2.55 -14.25
CA PRO A 77 0.21 -3.61 -15.25
C PRO A 77 0.08 -4.98 -14.58
N GLU A 78 -0.51 -5.94 -15.28
CA GLU A 78 -0.73 -7.30 -14.76
C GLU A 78 0.56 -7.96 -14.25
N GLN A 79 1.69 -7.73 -14.94
CA GLN A 79 2.99 -8.32 -14.62
C GLN A 79 3.72 -7.62 -13.47
N ALA A 80 3.16 -6.53 -12.93
CA ALA A 80 3.76 -5.87 -11.77
C ALA A 80 3.62 -6.72 -10.52
N ARG A 81 4.73 -6.92 -9.80
CA ARG A 81 4.67 -7.41 -8.42
C ARG A 81 3.98 -6.37 -7.57
N ARG A 82 3.05 -6.79 -6.75
CA ARG A 82 2.22 -5.88 -5.96
C ARG A 82 1.85 -6.47 -4.62
N THR A 83 1.68 -5.62 -3.62
CA THR A 83 1.32 -6.06 -2.29
C THR A 83 0.62 -4.95 -1.50
N SER A 84 -0.08 -5.34 -0.45
CA SER A 84 -0.52 -4.48 0.65
C SER A 84 -0.35 -5.22 1.96
N ALA A 85 -0.09 -4.50 3.04
CA ALA A 85 0.04 -5.07 4.38
C ALA A 85 -1.32 -5.10 5.12
N THR A 86 -1.38 -4.47 6.26
CA THR A 86 -2.55 -4.42 7.15
C THR A 86 -3.38 -3.15 6.95
N GLY A 87 -2.78 -2.13 6.33
CA GLY A 87 -3.40 -0.84 6.01
C GLY A 87 -3.97 -0.80 4.58
N ARG A 88 -4.38 0.41 4.18
CA ARG A 88 -4.95 0.67 2.84
C ARG A 88 -3.88 1.01 1.79
N LYS A 89 -2.67 1.33 2.23
CA LYS A 89 -1.54 1.65 1.36
C LYS A 89 -0.99 0.39 0.69
N CYS A 90 -0.92 0.42 -0.63
CA CYS A 90 -0.36 -0.62 -1.47
C CYS A 90 1.01 -0.21 -2.00
N ARG A 91 1.78 -1.15 -2.54
CA ARG A 91 3.00 -0.88 -3.28
C ARG A 91 3.18 -1.87 -4.42
N CYS A 92 3.91 -1.43 -5.46
CA CYS A 92 4.30 -2.27 -6.60
C CYS A 92 5.75 -2.01 -7.00
N ASP A 93 6.30 -2.88 -7.84
CA ASP A 93 7.64 -2.74 -8.39
C ASP A 93 7.68 -1.84 -9.62
N LYS A 94 6.59 -1.76 -10.38
CA LYS A 94 6.48 -0.92 -11.57
C LYS A 94 5.05 -0.44 -11.84
N ALA A 95 4.95 0.70 -12.50
CA ALA A 95 3.69 1.29 -12.91
C ALA A 95 3.90 2.18 -14.15
N ILE A 96 2.83 2.43 -14.90
CA ILE A 96 2.82 3.41 -15.98
C ILE A 96 2.07 4.65 -15.50
N VAL A 97 2.68 5.81 -15.65
CA VAL A 97 2.06 7.08 -15.28
C VAL A 97 1.01 7.43 -16.34
N VAL A 98 -0.26 7.45 -15.96
CA VAL A 98 -1.37 7.80 -16.86
C VAL A 98 -1.53 9.31 -16.97
N GLY A 99 -1.45 9.99 -15.83
CA GLY A 99 -1.57 11.43 -15.75
C GLY A 99 -1.16 11.97 -14.39
N ILE A 100 -0.99 13.27 -14.33
CA ILE A 100 -0.67 14.00 -13.10
C ILE A 100 -1.60 15.21 -13.02
N GLU A 101 -2.22 15.43 -11.88
CA GLU A 101 -3.08 16.58 -11.64
C GLU A 101 -2.74 17.26 -10.31
N ASN A 102 -2.92 18.55 -10.24
CA ASN A 102 -2.84 19.26 -8.97
C ASN A 102 -4.12 19.05 -8.14
N MET A 103 -4.16 19.57 -6.91
CA MET A 103 -5.28 19.35 -5.99
C MET A 103 -6.59 20.05 -6.42
N VAL A 104 -6.57 20.88 -7.47
CA VAL A 104 -7.77 21.51 -8.07
C VAL A 104 -8.12 20.92 -9.45
N GLY A 105 -7.43 19.82 -9.86
CA GLY A 105 -7.74 19.06 -11.07
C GLY A 105 -7.05 19.53 -12.35
N SER A 106 -6.14 20.52 -12.28
CA SER A 106 -5.36 20.93 -13.46
C SER A 106 -4.21 19.96 -13.72
N THR A 107 -3.96 19.67 -14.98
CA THR A 107 -2.88 18.76 -15.41
C THR A 107 -1.50 19.30 -15.10
N CYS A 108 -0.57 18.41 -14.76
CA CYS A 108 0.84 18.70 -14.54
C CYS A 108 1.70 17.80 -15.42
N GLU A 109 2.83 18.32 -15.89
CA GLU A 109 3.73 17.59 -16.78
C GLU A 109 4.65 16.62 -16.03
N LYS A 110 5.01 16.93 -14.78
CA LYS A 110 5.96 16.16 -14.00
C LYS A 110 5.66 16.22 -12.49
N ALA A 111 5.95 15.13 -11.80
CA ALA A 111 5.95 15.06 -10.34
C ALA A 111 7.17 14.29 -9.82
N TYR A 112 7.44 14.45 -8.54
CA TYR A 112 8.57 13.86 -7.83
C TYR A 112 8.08 13.10 -6.60
N SER A 113 8.78 12.01 -6.26
CA SER A 113 8.50 11.31 -5.01
C SER A 113 8.81 12.20 -3.81
N SER A 114 7.97 12.13 -2.77
CA SER A 114 8.21 12.85 -1.52
C SER A 114 9.38 12.30 -0.71
N TYR A 115 9.83 11.07 -1.00
CA TYR A 115 10.94 10.40 -0.31
C TYR A 115 12.25 10.45 -1.08
N ASP A 116 12.17 10.49 -2.42
CA ASP A 116 13.34 10.58 -3.29
C ASP A 116 13.05 11.59 -4.40
N SER A 117 13.62 12.77 -4.29
CA SER A 117 13.44 13.85 -5.26
C SER A 117 14.00 13.54 -6.66
N LYS A 118 14.79 12.47 -6.80
CA LYS A 118 15.31 12.00 -8.09
C LYS A 118 14.34 11.02 -8.76
N PHE A 119 13.37 10.49 -8.02
CA PHE A 119 12.36 9.59 -8.58
C PHE A 119 11.23 10.40 -9.19
N GLU A 120 11.19 10.44 -10.51
CA GLU A 120 10.31 11.28 -11.31
C GLU A 120 9.12 10.49 -11.87
N TYR A 121 7.98 11.17 -11.97
CA TYR A 121 6.77 10.70 -12.64
C TYR A 121 6.47 11.62 -13.82
N GLU A 122 6.35 11.05 -15.03
CA GLU A 122 5.97 11.77 -16.25
C GLU A 122 4.86 10.99 -16.98
N PRO A 123 3.78 11.65 -17.42
CA PRO A 123 2.71 10.98 -18.16
C PRO A 123 3.22 10.18 -19.37
N GLY A 124 2.73 8.95 -19.51
CA GLY A 124 3.11 8.02 -20.57
C GLY A 124 4.38 7.20 -20.28
N LYS A 125 5.15 7.52 -19.23
CA LYS A 125 6.36 6.77 -18.89
C LYS A 125 6.10 5.67 -17.88
N GLU A 126 6.87 4.58 -17.98
CA GLU A 126 6.97 3.56 -16.94
C GLU A 126 7.95 4.02 -15.87
N VAL A 127 7.58 3.78 -14.62
CA VAL A 127 8.43 3.94 -13.43
C VAL A 127 8.60 2.58 -12.77
N SER A 128 9.82 2.30 -12.26
CA SER A 128 10.12 1.01 -11.63
C SER A 128 11.08 1.13 -10.47
N VAL A 129 11.00 0.18 -9.55
CA VAL A 129 11.86 0.06 -8.37
C VAL A 129 12.49 -1.34 -8.39
N PRO A 130 13.80 -1.46 -8.65
CA PRO A 130 14.47 -2.76 -8.83
C PRO A 130 14.57 -3.58 -7.54
N ASP A 131 14.65 -2.92 -6.39
CA ASP A 131 14.80 -3.50 -5.05
C ASP A 131 13.46 -3.70 -4.33
N PHE A 132 12.38 -3.93 -5.08
CA PHE A 132 11.05 -4.16 -4.52
C PHE A 132 11.06 -5.22 -3.41
N CYS A 133 10.61 -4.85 -2.22
CA CYS A 133 10.51 -5.76 -1.09
C CYS A 133 9.25 -6.63 -1.19
N GLU A 134 9.42 -7.95 -1.25
CA GLU A 134 8.33 -8.92 -1.35
C GLU A 134 7.64 -9.18 0.00
N ASP A 135 8.30 -8.90 1.12
CA ASP A 135 7.66 -9.02 2.43
C ASP A 135 6.55 -7.97 2.55
N ARG A 136 5.31 -8.44 2.39
CA ARG A 136 4.14 -7.57 2.41
C ARG A 136 3.94 -6.84 3.74
N PHE A 137 4.43 -7.40 4.84
CA PHE A 137 4.24 -6.83 6.17
C PHE A 137 5.26 -5.76 6.56
N GLN A 138 6.25 -5.52 5.71
CA GLN A 138 7.11 -4.34 5.79
C GLN A 138 6.46 -3.17 5.05
N GLU A 139 5.56 -2.43 5.70
CA GLU A 139 4.73 -1.39 5.04
C GLU A 139 5.54 -0.26 4.39
N CYS A 140 6.65 0.15 5.00
CA CYS A 140 7.49 1.25 4.51
C CYS A 140 8.72 0.77 3.71
N ALA A 141 8.69 -0.45 3.21
CA ALA A 141 9.78 -1.01 2.41
C ALA A 141 9.80 -0.47 0.97
N ALA A 142 10.87 -0.81 0.22
CA ALA A 142 11.09 -0.41 -1.16
C ALA A 142 9.91 -0.79 -2.08
N GLY A 143 9.49 0.17 -2.91
CA GLY A 143 8.37 0.03 -3.83
C GLY A 143 7.69 1.36 -4.15
N ILE A 144 6.92 1.37 -5.21
CA ILE A 144 6.05 2.51 -5.57
C ILE A 144 4.78 2.40 -4.72
N HIS A 145 4.66 3.24 -3.69
CA HIS A 145 3.47 3.27 -2.83
C HIS A 145 2.31 4.01 -3.48
N PHE A 146 1.11 3.44 -3.38
CA PHE A 146 -0.11 3.98 -3.96
C PHE A 146 -1.36 3.57 -3.16
N PHE A 147 -2.49 4.15 -3.49
CA PHE A 147 -3.83 3.77 -3.02
C PHE A 147 -4.69 3.34 -4.20
N VAL A 148 -5.60 2.41 -3.98
CA VAL A 148 -6.59 2.03 -5.00
C VAL A 148 -7.67 3.11 -5.13
N ASP A 149 -8.03 3.72 -4.01
CA ASP A 149 -8.99 4.81 -3.97
C ASP A 149 -8.31 6.18 -4.05
N LYS A 150 -8.83 7.07 -4.92
CA LYS A 150 -8.31 8.44 -5.12
C LYS A 150 -8.41 9.28 -3.87
N GLN A 151 -9.50 9.17 -3.11
CA GLN A 151 -9.71 9.96 -1.89
C GLN A 151 -8.70 9.59 -0.80
N GLU A 152 -8.33 8.31 -0.69
CA GLU A 152 -7.28 7.87 0.23
C GLU A 152 -5.93 8.52 -0.11
N ALA A 153 -5.61 8.64 -1.40
CA ALA A 153 -4.40 9.35 -1.84
C ALA A 153 -4.47 10.86 -1.55
N ILE A 154 -5.64 11.50 -1.71
CA ILE A 154 -5.84 12.92 -1.40
C ILE A 154 -5.61 13.21 0.08
N TYR A 155 -6.15 12.37 0.97
CA TYR A 155 -6.03 12.57 2.42
C TYR A 155 -4.71 12.07 3.02
N TYR A 156 -3.89 11.37 2.24
CA TYR A 156 -2.59 10.90 2.72
C TYR A 156 -1.64 12.09 2.94
N GLU A 157 -1.00 12.15 4.09
CA GLU A 157 0.00 13.16 4.43
C GLU A 157 1.39 12.73 3.93
N ILE A 158 2.11 13.66 3.24
CA ILE A 158 3.43 13.46 2.64
C ILE A 158 4.42 14.54 3.07
#